data_bd16634c6832d88010d5f55fdef5e9f2
#
_entry.id   bd16634c6832d88010d5f55fdef5e9f2
#
_cell.length_a   1.000
_cell.length_b   1.000
_cell.length_c   1.000
_cell.angle_alpha   90.00
_cell.angle_beta   90.00
_cell.angle_gamma   90.00
#
_symmetry.space_group_name_H-M   'P 1'
#
loop_
_entity.id
_entity.type
_entity.pdbx_description
1 polymer ?
#
loop_
_entity_poly.entity_id
_entity_poly.type
_entity_poly.pdbx_seq_one_letter_code
_entity_poly.pdbx_strand_id
1 'polypeptide(L)'
;TTLNQAGNGVPVVDIATPNGAGVSHNLYQDFNVAPPGVILNNATGQLTQTQLGGLIQNNPHLTGAPANVIINEVVGANPSQLQGYLEVAGQQAGVVVANPNGLTCDGCGFINTPNVTLSTGKPVLDAHGQLQMLDVKQGALTVGGKGLDGSRQASVDLIARAVQLNGALHGKEVNVIAGANRVNRQTGEIRAQQGDGAVPEVAIDTAAMGGMYAGKITLVGNGAGVGVRNAGQIGASAGEVVIGSDGRIENSGRISSATQL
;
A
#
# COMPACT_ATOMS: atom_id res chain seq x y z
N THR A 1 14.61 -10.56 10.39
CA THR A 1 14.67 -10.10 8.98
C THR A 1 16.12 -9.98 8.57
N THR A 2 16.52 -10.61 7.48
CA THR A 2 17.87 -10.48 6.91
C THR A 2 17.79 -10.08 5.44
N LEU A 3 18.79 -9.32 4.99
CA LEU A 3 18.89 -8.88 3.60
C LEU A 3 19.95 -9.72 2.88
N ASN A 4 19.56 -10.35 1.80
CA ASN A 4 20.36 -11.13 0.88
C ASN A 4 20.21 -10.61 -0.56
N GLN A 5 20.79 -11.33 -1.52
CA GLN A 5 20.65 -11.04 -2.95
C GLN A 5 20.39 -12.32 -3.73
N ALA A 6 19.56 -12.20 -4.77
CA ALA A 6 19.42 -13.22 -5.79
C ALA A 6 20.66 -13.28 -6.69
N GLY A 7 20.79 -14.33 -7.49
CA GLY A 7 21.94 -14.51 -8.38
C GLY A 7 22.17 -13.40 -9.40
N ASN A 8 21.14 -12.63 -9.72
CA ASN A 8 21.18 -11.46 -10.60
C ASN A 8 21.33 -10.11 -9.87
N GLY A 9 21.54 -10.14 -8.54
CA GLY A 9 21.74 -8.95 -7.72
C GLY A 9 20.46 -8.29 -7.19
N VAL A 10 19.28 -8.82 -7.49
CA VAL A 10 18.03 -8.29 -6.91
C VAL A 10 18.01 -8.56 -5.40
N PRO A 11 17.72 -7.53 -4.57
CA PRO A 11 17.64 -7.72 -3.13
C PRO A 11 16.56 -8.74 -2.72
N VAL A 12 16.91 -9.60 -1.79
CA VAL A 12 16.03 -10.61 -1.19
C VAL A 12 15.95 -10.36 0.31
N VAL A 13 14.77 -10.10 0.80
CA VAL A 13 14.50 -9.96 2.24
C VAL A 13 13.97 -11.29 2.76
N ASP A 14 14.75 -11.98 3.56
CA ASP A 14 14.24 -13.09 4.36
C ASP A 14 13.38 -12.51 5.49
N ILE A 15 12.09 -12.60 5.34
CA ILE A 15 11.12 -12.05 6.30
C ILE A 15 11.22 -12.75 7.66
N ALA A 16 10.78 -12.05 8.70
CA ALA A 16 10.71 -12.59 10.04
C ALA A 16 9.72 -13.76 10.13
N THR A 17 9.97 -14.68 11.04
CA THR A 17 9.05 -15.78 11.35
C THR A 17 7.64 -15.26 11.61
N PRO A 18 6.62 -15.75 10.92
CA PRO A 18 5.24 -15.37 11.21
C PRO A 18 4.83 -15.77 12.62
N ASN A 19 4.00 -14.95 13.23
CA ASN A 19 3.35 -15.29 14.50
C ASN A 19 2.24 -16.34 14.31
N GLY A 20 1.56 -16.73 15.40
CA GLY A 20 0.48 -17.72 15.38
C GLY A 20 -0.73 -17.33 14.51
N ALA A 21 -0.88 -16.06 14.14
CA ALA A 21 -1.89 -15.56 13.22
C ALA A 21 -1.44 -15.55 11.75
N GLY A 22 -0.21 -15.99 11.47
CA GLY A 22 0.37 -15.98 10.14
C GLY A 22 0.86 -14.60 9.68
N VAL A 23 1.14 -13.68 10.60
CA VAL A 23 1.63 -12.34 10.32
C VAL A 23 3.14 -12.28 10.53
N SER A 24 3.90 -11.98 9.49
CA SER A 24 5.31 -11.63 9.55
C SER A 24 5.45 -10.11 9.68
N HIS A 25 5.90 -9.64 10.83
CA HIS A 25 6.09 -8.22 11.10
C HIS A 25 7.58 -7.86 11.02
N ASN A 26 7.94 -7.07 10.05
CA ASN A 26 9.29 -6.69 9.71
C ASN A 26 9.50 -5.21 9.97
N LEU A 27 10.52 -4.88 10.77
CA LEU A 27 10.86 -3.51 11.13
C LEU A 27 12.13 -3.07 10.38
N TYR A 28 12.09 -1.86 9.81
CA TYR A 28 13.19 -1.29 9.04
C TYR A 28 13.52 0.13 9.51
N GLN A 29 14.79 0.51 9.45
CA GLN A 29 15.18 1.92 9.55
C GLN A 29 14.78 2.66 8.27
N ASP A 30 15.06 2.06 7.12
CA ASP A 30 14.67 2.53 5.79
C ASP A 30 14.11 1.38 4.97
N PHE A 31 13.06 1.62 4.22
CA PHE A 31 12.49 0.66 3.27
C PHE A 31 12.28 1.34 1.93
N ASN A 32 13.13 1.01 0.97
CA ASN A 32 13.08 1.53 -0.40
C ASN A 32 13.13 0.38 -1.39
N VAL A 33 12.47 0.56 -2.54
CA VAL A 33 12.49 -0.40 -3.65
C VAL A 33 13.03 0.33 -4.87
N ALA A 34 14.24 -0.01 -5.27
CA ALA A 34 14.86 0.50 -6.50
C ALA A 34 14.24 -0.14 -7.76
N PRO A 35 14.46 0.40 -8.97
CA PRO A 35 13.88 -0.13 -10.20
C PRO A 35 14.04 -1.63 -10.45
N PRO A 36 15.17 -2.30 -10.08
CA PRO A 36 15.27 -3.75 -10.18
C PRO A 36 14.27 -4.54 -9.34
N GLY A 37 13.66 -3.87 -8.33
CA GLY A 37 12.69 -4.48 -7.43
C GLY A 37 13.29 -5.06 -6.16
N VAL A 38 12.44 -5.69 -5.35
CA VAL A 38 12.79 -6.40 -4.13
C VAL A 38 11.94 -7.66 -4.00
N ILE A 39 12.51 -8.71 -3.46
CA ILE A 39 11.83 -9.98 -3.18
C ILE A 39 11.65 -10.12 -1.67
N LEU A 40 10.41 -10.29 -1.22
CA LEU A 40 10.09 -10.71 0.15
C LEU A 40 10.02 -12.24 0.17
N ASN A 41 11.00 -12.86 0.80
CA ASN A 41 11.15 -14.32 0.78
C ASN A 41 10.21 -14.99 1.77
N ASN A 42 9.08 -15.48 1.25
CA ASN A 42 8.06 -16.28 1.97
C ASN A 42 8.11 -17.76 1.56
N ALA A 43 9.27 -18.23 1.12
CA ALA A 43 9.46 -19.57 0.60
C ALA A 43 9.93 -20.54 1.70
N THR A 44 9.30 -21.70 1.77
CA THR A 44 9.64 -22.80 2.69
C THR A 44 10.30 -23.99 1.98
N GLY A 45 10.21 -24.06 0.64
CA GLY A 45 10.87 -25.10 -0.16
C GLY A 45 12.34 -24.78 -0.44
N GLN A 46 13.16 -25.77 -0.72
CA GLN A 46 14.62 -25.61 -0.90
C GLN A 46 15.00 -24.59 -1.97
N LEU A 47 14.30 -24.59 -3.11
CA LEU A 47 14.46 -23.62 -4.19
C LEU A 47 13.10 -23.13 -4.65
N THR A 48 12.99 -21.84 -4.88
CA THR A 48 11.75 -21.20 -5.32
C THR A 48 12.02 -20.30 -6.52
N GLN A 49 11.20 -20.47 -7.56
CA GLN A 49 11.26 -19.63 -8.75
C GLN A 49 10.59 -18.28 -8.45
N THR A 50 11.29 -17.20 -8.75
CA THR A 50 10.79 -15.82 -8.70
C THR A 50 10.88 -15.17 -10.07
N GLN A 51 10.07 -14.14 -10.31
CA GLN A 51 10.11 -13.40 -11.58
C GLN A 51 11.27 -12.41 -11.61
N LEU A 52 11.57 -11.78 -10.45
CA LEU A 52 12.59 -10.73 -10.36
C LEU A 52 14.00 -11.32 -10.22
N GLY A 53 14.16 -12.40 -9.45
CA GLY A 53 15.48 -12.90 -9.06
C GLY A 53 15.83 -14.29 -9.60
N GLY A 54 14.95 -14.94 -10.38
CA GLY A 54 15.12 -16.31 -10.79
C GLY A 54 14.98 -17.28 -9.61
N LEU A 55 15.81 -18.32 -9.56
CA LEU A 55 15.80 -19.29 -8.46
C LEU A 55 16.47 -18.72 -7.22
N ILE A 56 15.76 -18.73 -6.10
CA ILE A 56 16.28 -18.36 -4.78
C ILE A 56 16.13 -19.49 -3.77
N GLN A 57 16.92 -19.46 -2.72
CA GLN A 57 16.82 -20.41 -1.62
C GLN A 57 15.62 -20.07 -0.72
N ASN A 58 15.19 -21.05 0.08
CA ASN A 58 14.17 -20.84 1.10
C ASN A 58 14.63 -19.81 2.15
N ASN A 59 13.65 -19.21 2.80
CA ASN A 59 13.87 -18.34 3.94
C ASN A 59 14.26 -19.19 5.17
N PRO A 60 15.47 -19.00 5.75
CA PRO A 60 15.92 -19.78 6.90
C PRO A 60 15.14 -19.47 8.19
N HIS A 61 14.42 -18.35 8.23
CA HIS A 61 13.57 -17.99 9.37
C HIS A 61 12.21 -18.72 9.35
N LEU A 62 11.81 -19.30 8.22
CA LEU A 62 10.53 -20.01 8.07
C LEU A 62 10.70 -21.48 8.42
N THR A 63 10.75 -21.80 9.70
CA THR A 63 10.84 -23.19 10.22
C THR A 63 9.49 -23.90 10.30
N GLY A 64 8.39 -23.16 10.04
CA GLY A 64 7.02 -23.66 10.08
C GLY A 64 6.24 -23.20 8.83
N ALA A 65 5.01 -22.69 9.04
CA ALA A 65 4.17 -22.20 7.95
C ALA A 65 4.69 -20.87 7.39
N PRO A 66 4.48 -20.61 6.09
CA PRO A 66 4.75 -19.29 5.51
C PRO A 66 3.77 -18.24 6.03
N ALA A 67 4.08 -16.96 5.83
CA ALA A 67 3.21 -15.86 6.21
C ALA A 67 1.97 -15.78 5.29
N ASN A 68 0.84 -15.37 5.87
CA ASN A 68 -0.36 -14.95 5.14
C ASN A 68 -0.38 -13.43 4.91
N VAL A 69 0.25 -12.69 5.83
CA VAL A 69 0.41 -11.23 5.76
C VAL A 69 1.84 -10.86 6.11
N ILE A 70 2.45 -10.01 5.29
CA ILE A 70 3.80 -9.48 5.50
C ILE A 70 3.67 -7.98 5.74
N ILE A 71 3.96 -7.53 6.95
CA ILE A 71 3.99 -6.12 7.32
C ILE A 71 5.44 -5.64 7.24
N ASN A 72 5.67 -4.61 6.44
CA ASN A 72 6.94 -3.89 6.34
C ASN A 72 6.74 -2.51 6.96
N GLU A 73 7.18 -2.34 8.20
CA GLU A 73 7.05 -1.10 8.96
C GLU A 73 8.39 -0.38 9.05
N VAL A 74 8.39 0.90 8.66
CA VAL A 74 9.55 1.79 8.84
C VAL A 74 9.44 2.47 10.19
N VAL A 75 10.47 2.27 11.02
CA VAL A 75 10.62 2.90 12.34
C VAL A 75 11.67 4.01 12.35
N GLY A 76 12.38 4.20 11.23
CA GLY A 76 13.32 5.30 11.02
C GLY A 76 12.60 6.60 10.67
N ALA A 77 13.37 7.63 10.29
CA ALA A 77 12.86 8.98 10.07
C ALA A 77 12.69 9.35 8.58
N ASN A 78 13.14 8.51 7.66
CA ASN A 78 13.12 8.83 6.23
C ASN A 78 11.86 8.32 5.54
N PRO A 79 11.30 9.04 4.56
CA PRO A 79 10.22 8.53 3.73
C PRO A 79 10.69 7.39 2.81
N SER A 80 9.78 6.56 2.36
CA SER A 80 10.05 5.44 1.45
C SER A 80 9.84 5.80 -0.01
N GLN A 81 10.73 5.30 -0.88
CA GLN A 81 10.63 5.42 -2.33
C GLN A 81 10.44 4.02 -2.95
N LEU A 82 9.30 3.78 -3.55
CA LEU A 82 8.97 2.54 -4.25
C LEU A 82 9.02 2.79 -5.75
N GLN A 83 10.13 2.42 -6.41
CA GLN A 83 10.41 2.70 -7.82
C GLN A 83 10.48 1.44 -8.68
N GLY A 84 10.21 0.28 -8.09
CA GLY A 84 10.24 -1.01 -8.74
C GLY A 84 9.20 -1.96 -8.16
N TYR A 85 9.20 -3.18 -8.68
CA TYR A 85 8.26 -4.21 -8.23
C TYR A 85 8.69 -4.84 -6.91
N LEU A 86 7.69 -5.17 -6.10
CA LEU A 86 7.82 -5.96 -4.89
C LEU A 86 7.21 -7.34 -5.14
N GLU A 87 8.02 -8.39 -5.03
CA GLU A 87 7.58 -9.76 -5.25
C GLU A 87 7.58 -10.54 -3.94
N VAL A 88 6.50 -11.29 -3.69
CA VAL A 88 6.46 -12.30 -2.62
C VAL A 88 6.90 -13.63 -3.20
N ALA A 89 8.02 -14.18 -2.73
CA ALA A 89 8.48 -15.50 -3.15
C ALA A 89 7.74 -16.61 -2.39
N GLY A 90 7.51 -17.73 -3.06
CA GLY A 90 6.84 -18.88 -2.46
C GLY A 90 5.33 -18.72 -2.35
N GLN A 91 4.77 -18.97 -1.17
CA GLN A 91 3.35 -18.79 -0.94
C GLN A 91 2.98 -17.32 -1.02
N GLN A 92 1.89 -17.00 -1.73
CA GLN A 92 1.35 -15.65 -1.78
C GLN A 92 0.95 -15.16 -0.39
N ALA A 93 1.12 -13.86 -0.15
CA ALA A 93 0.73 -13.20 1.09
C ALA A 93 0.26 -11.78 0.81
N GLY A 94 -0.65 -11.27 1.64
CA GLY A 94 -0.98 -9.84 1.65
C GLY A 94 0.25 -9.03 2.09
N VAL A 95 0.48 -7.88 1.45
CA VAL A 95 1.62 -7.00 1.75
C VAL A 95 1.12 -5.67 2.29
N VAL A 96 1.70 -5.25 3.40
CA VAL A 96 1.54 -3.91 3.97
C VAL A 96 2.90 -3.22 3.97
N VAL A 97 2.98 -2.02 3.41
CA VAL A 97 4.13 -1.13 3.56
C VAL A 97 3.66 0.09 4.35
N ALA A 98 4.22 0.29 5.52
CA ALA A 98 3.82 1.34 6.46
C ALA A 98 5.00 2.24 6.80
N ASN A 99 4.88 3.54 6.48
CA ASN A 99 5.88 4.54 6.81
C ASN A 99 5.24 5.87 7.21
N PRO A 100 5.25 6.22 8.51
CA PRO A 100 4.66 7.48 8.99
C PRO A 100 5.28 8.75 8.40
N ASN A 101 6.50 8.65 7.86
CA ASN A 101 7.20 9.79 7.27
C ASN A 101 6.83 10.07 5.81
N GLY A 102 6.06 9.17 5.20
CA GLY A 102 5.61 9.27 3.82
C GLY A 102 6.04 8.12 2.94
N LEU A 103 5.33 7.95 1.85
CA LEU A 103 5.53 6.93 0.83
C LEU A 103 5.38 7.56 -0.55
N THR A 104 6.32 7.28 -1.45
CA THR A 104 6.16 7.59 -2.88
C THR A 104 6.25 6.30 -3.67
N CYS A 105 5.21 6.03 -4.47
CA CYS A 105 5.21 4.98 -5.49
C CYS A 105 5.36 5.64 -6.85
N ASP A 106 6.49 5.44 -7.51
CA ASP A 106 6.78 6.00 -8.83
C ASP A 106 7.31 4.91 -9.77
N GLY A 107 6.40 4.17 -10.36
CA GLY A 107 6.67 2.96 -11.14
C GLY A 107 6.71 1.70 -10.29
N CYS A 108 6.01 1.69 -9.18
CA CYS A 108 5.88 0.51 -8.34
C CYS A 108 4.80 -0.45 -8.85
N GLY A 109 4.96 -1.73 -8.55
CA GLY A 109 4.01 -2.79 -8.81
C GLY A 109 4.24 -3.96 -7.87
N PHE A 110 3.41 -4.98 -7.97
CA PHE A 110 3.40 -6.09 -7.00
C PHE A 110 3.22 -7.42 -7.71
N ILE A 111 3.93 -8.44 -7.23
CA ILE A 111 3.94 -9.79 -7.80
C ILE A 111 3.66 -10.80 -6.69
N ASN A 112 2.78 -11.76 -6.98
CA ASN A 112 2.42 -12.86 -6.08
C ASN A 112 1.87 -12.39 -4.72
N THR A 113 1.12 -11.29 -4.72
CA THR A 113 0.38 -10.81 -3.56
C THR A 113 -1.07 -10.47 -3.96
N PRO A 114 -2.07 -10.99 -3.26
CA PRO A 114 -3.48 -10.73 -3.60
C PRO A 114 -3.93 -9.34 -3.19
N ASN A 115 -3.42 -8.81 -2.07
CA ASN A 115 -3.84 -7.53 -1.51
C ASN A 115 -2.62 -6.72 -1.09
N VAL A 116 -2.63 -5.44 -1.43
CA VAL A 116 -1.56 -4.49 -1.08
C VAL A 116 -2.16 -3.33 -0.31
N THR A 117 -1.52 -2.97 0.79
CA THR A 117 -1.80 -1.75 1.54
C THR A 117 -0.55 -0.90 1.62
N LEU A 118 -0.60 0.31 1.10
CA LEU A 118 0.41 1.35 1.31
C LEU A 118 -0.15 2.35 2.31
N SER A 119 0.56 2.61 3.40
CA SER A 119 0.05 3.44 4.47
C SER A 119 1.10 4.32 5.13
N THR A 120 0.69 5.50 5.57
CA THR A 120 1.45 6.29 6.53
C THR A 120 1.00 6.05 7.98
N GLY A 121 0.08 5.10 8.19
CA GLY A 121 -0.36 4.67 9.50
C GLY A 121 0.59 3.68 10.16
N LYS A 122 0.74 3.79 11.46
CA LYS A 122 1.46 2.79 12.25
C LYS A 122 0.60 1.53 12.38
N PRO A 123 1.13 0.34 12.05
CA PRO A 123 0.42 -0.91 12.24
C PRO A 123 0.22 -1.22 13.74
N VAL A 124 -0.99 -1.64 14.09
CA VAL A 124 -1.33 -2.10 15.43
C VAL A 124 -1.87 -3.52 15.32
N LEU A 125 -1.23 -4.44 16.02
CA LEU A 125 -1.67 -5.83 16.10
C LEU A 125 -2.61 -6.01 17.30
N ASP A 126 -3.60 -6.90 17.17
CA ASP A 126 -4.46 -7.30 18.27
C ASP A 126 -3.77 -8.31 19.21
N ALA A 127 -4.49 -8.74 20.25
CA ALA A 127 -3.97 -9.71 21.23
C ALA A 127 -3.66 -11.09 20.62
N HIS A 128 -4.20 -11.39 19.42
CA HIS A 128 -3.95 -12.63 18.70
C HIS A 128 -2.82 -12.49 17.67
N GLY A 129 -2.27 -11.27 17.52
CA GLY A 129 -1.19 -10.96 16.56
C GLY A 129 -1.67 -10.70 15.14
N GLN A 130 -2.97 -10.46 14.92
CA GLN A 130 -3.51 -10.04 13.62
C GLN A 130 -3.41 -8.53 13.45
N LEU A 131 -3.24 -8.05 12.22
CA LEU A 131 -3.30 -6.62 11.94
C LEU A 131 -4.73 -6.11 12.20
N GLN A 132 -4.89 -5.39 13.31
CA GLN A 132 -6.17 -4.84 13.70
C GLN A 132 -6.41 -3.45 13.11
N MET A 133 -5.39 -2.59 13.14
CA MET A 133 -5.57 -1.18 12.85
C MET A 133 -4.33 -0.56 12.20
N LEU A 134 -4.57 0.48 11.39
CA LEU A 134 -3.57 1.44 10.95
C LEU A 134 -3.87 2.78 11.63
N ASP A 135 -2.95 3.26 12.44
CA ASP A 135 -3.05 4.53 13.18
C ASP A 135 -2.36 5.64 12.39
N VAL A 136 -3.15 6.39 11.63
CA VAL A 136 -2.67 7.45 10.72
C VAL A 136 -2.75 8.81 11.42
N LYS A 137 -1.61 9.46 11.61
CA LYS A 137 -1.54 10.81 12.18
C LYS A 137 -0.86 11.82 11.24
N GLN A 138 0.08 11.36 10.44
CA GLN A 138 0.92 12.21 9.59
C GLN A 138 1.28 11.51 8.26
N GLY A 139 2.08 12.16 7.44
CA GLY A 139 2.68 11.64 6.23
C GLY A 139 1.76 11.71 5.01
N ALA A 140 2.38 11.89 3.85
CA ALA A 140 1.70 11.86 2.56
C ALA A 140 2.08 10.61 1.78
N LEU A 141 1.14 10.09 1.00
CA LEU A 141 1.35 9.05 0.02
C LEU A 141 1.18 9.65 -1.36
N THR A 142 2.21 9.50 -2.19
CA THR A 142 2.22 10.04 -3.54
C THR A 142 2.37 8.92 -4.57
N VAL A 143 1.49 8.89 -5.57
CA VAL A 143 1.70 8.13 -6.79
C VAL A 143 2.34 9.06 -7.81
N GLY A 144 3.61 8.81 -8.12
CA GLY A 144 4.41 9.61 -9.04
C GLY A 144 4.01 9.41 -10.51
N GLY A 145 4.67 10.13 -11.42
CA GLY A 145 4.32 10.16 -12.84
C GLY A 145 4.40 8.81 -13.55
N LYS A 146 5.24 7.87 -13.05
CA LYS A 146 5.35 6.51 -13.59
C LYS A 146 4.24 5.57 -13.10
N GLY A 147 3.41 6.02 -12.15
CA GLY A 147 2.22 5.32 -11.70
C GLY A 147 2.44 4.17 -10.72
N LEU A 148 1.33 3.51 -10.41
CA LEU A 148 1.22 2.31 -9.59
C LEU A 148 0.49 1.22 -10.37
N ASP A 149 1.13 0.07 -10.57
CA ASP A 149 0.50 -1.10 -11.19
C ASP A 149 -0.02 -2.06 -10.12
N GLY A 150 -1.32 -1.96 -9.83
CA GLY A 150 -2.08 -2.86 -8.99
C GLY A 150 -3.06 -3.75 -9.77
N SER A 151 -2.88 -3.88 -11.08
CA SER A 151 -3.83 -4.58 -11.97
C SER A 151 -3.96 -6.09 -11.68
N ARG A 152 -2.96 -6.69 -11.07
CA ARG A 152 -2.94 -8.11 -10.71
C ARG A 152 -3.48 -8.40 -9.30
N GLN A 153 -3.58 -7.38 -8.45
CA GLN A 153 -4.07 -7.50 -7.09
C GLN A 153 -5.60 -7.50 -7.05
N ALA A 154 -6.18 -8.25 -6.11
CA ALA A 154 -7.61 -8.20 -5.84
C ALA A 154 -7.99 -6.82 -5.28
N SER A 155 -7.15 -6.27 -4.37
CA SER A 155 -7.33 -4.92 -3.84
C SER A 155 -6.02 -4.16 -3.66
N VAL A 156 -6.09 -2.84 -3.83
CA VAL A 156 -5.03 -1.88 -3.50
C VAL A 156 -5.63 -0.83 -2.57
N ASP A 157 -5.10 -0.74 -1.37
CA ASP A 157 -5.52 0.22 -0.36
C ASP A 157 -4.43 1.27 -0.16
N LEU A 158 -4.77 2.54 -0.32
CA LEU A 158 -3.92 3.69 0.00
C LEU A 158 -4.49 4.39 1.22
N ILE A 159 -3.77 4.36 2.35
CA ILE A 159 -4.27 4.84 3.64
C ILE A 159 -3.24 5.78 4.24
N ALA A 160 -3.50 7.10 4.19
CA ALA A 160 -2.53 8.11 4.58
C ALA A 160 -3.18 9.38 5.12
N ARG A 161 -2.37 10.29 5.70
CA ARG A 161 -2.85 11.60 6.12
C ARG A 161 -3.30 12.44 4.92
N ALA A 162 -2.55 12.36 3.81
CA ALA A 162 -2.90 12.92 2.52
C ALA A 162 -2.46 11.98 1.40
N VAL A 163 -3.20 11.95 0.30
CA VAL A 163 -2.90 11.14 -0.89
C VAL A 163 -2.88 12.02 -2.12
N GLN A 164 -1.80 11.94 -2.89
CA GLN A 164 -1.62 12.64 -4.16
C GLN A 164 -1.42 11.66 -5.29
N LEU A 165 -2.18 11.83 -6.38
CA LEU A 165 -2.06 11.02 -7.59
C LEU A 165 -1.59 11.92 -8.74
N ASN A 166 -0.30 11.87 -9.00
CA ASN A 166 0.35 12.61 -10.11
C ASN A 166 0.54 11.73 -11.34
N GLY A 167 0.35 10.43 -11.22
CA GLY A 167 0.37 9.43 -12.28
C GLY A 167 -0.83 8.49 -12.20
N ALA A 168 -0.87 7.51 -13.10
CA ALA A 168 -1.97 6.55 -13.16
C ALA A 168 -1.83 5.45 -12.11
N LEU A 169 -2.92 5.15 -11.42
CA LEU A 169 -3.08 3.99 -10.58
C LEU A 169 -4.04 3.01 -11.27
N HIS A 170 -3.60 1.79 -11.49
CA HIS A 170 -4.41 0.71 -12.03
C HIS A 170 -4.68 -0.36 -10.98
N GLY A 171 -5.92 -0.82 -10.85
CA GLY A 171 -6.31 -1.84 -9.90
C GLY A 171 -7.61 -2.56 -10.27
N LYS A 172 -7.97 -3.59 -9.52
CA LYS A 172 -9.30 -4.23 -9.60
C LYS A 172 -10.26 -3.56 -8.63
N GLU A 173 -9.89 -3.48 -7.37
CA GLU A 173 -10.56 -2.70 -6.35
C GLU A 173 -9.54 -1.72 -5.73
N VAL A 174 -9.86 -0.44 -5.74
CA VAL A 174 -9.00 0.62 -5.20
C VAL A 174 -9.75 1.35 -4.09
N ASN A 175 -9.15 1.38 -2.90
CA ASN A 175 -9.66 2.10 -1.76
C ASN A 175 -8.64 3.15 -1.33
N VAL A 176 -9.05 4.41 -1.28
CA VAL A 176 -8.21 5.52 -0.81
C VAL A 176 -8.86 6.14 0.41
N ILE A 177 -8.16 6.09 1.54
CA ILE A 177 -8.61 6.65 2.81
C ILE A 177 -7.60 7.70 3.23
N ALA A 178 -8.00 8.95 3.23
CA ALA A 178 -7.15 10.08 3.59
C ALA A 178 -7.69 10.84 4.81
N GLY A 179 -6.78 11.36 5.61
CA GLY A 179 -7.06 12.06 6.85
C GLY A 179 -6.34 11.45 8.04
N ALA A 180 -6.39 12.14 9.19
CA ALA A 180 -5.94 11.53 10.45
C ALA A 180 -7.02 10.57 10.94
N ASN A 181 -6.75 9.28 10.78
CA ASN A 181 -7.73 8.23 11.03
C ASN A 181 -7.12 7.04 11.76
N ARG A 182 -7.94 6.39 12.54
CA ARG A 182 -7.74 5.01 12.95
C ARG A 182 -8.57 4.13 12.03
N VAL A 183 -7.91 3.35 11.20
CA VAL A 183 -8.57 2.48 10.21
C VAL A 183 -8.50 1.04 10.71
N ASN A 184 -9.63 0.50 11.13
CA ASN A 184 -9.72 -0.90 11.55
C ASN A 184 -9.71 -1.80 10.32
N ARG A 185 -8.71 -2.69 10.23
CA ARG A 185 -8.51 -3.58 9.08
C ARG A 185 -9.37 -4.83 9.10
N GLN A 186 -9.95 -5.15 10.24
CA GLN A 186 -10.82 -6.33 10.40
C GLN A 186 -12.29 -5.97 10.15
N THR A 187 -12.73 -4.78 10.60
CA THR A 187 -14.12 -4.35 10.49
C THR A 187 -14.37 -3.33 9.37
N GLY A 188 -13.31 -2.70 8.84
CA GLY A 188 -13.43 -1.60 7.89
C GLY A 188 -13.83 -0.25 8.51
N GLU A 189 -13.97 -0.18 9.84
CA GLU A 189 -14.35 1.05 10.53
C GLU A 189 -13.25 2.11 10.42
N ILE A 190 -13.64 3.34 10.08
CA ILE A 190 -12.76 4.50 10.00
C ILE A 190 -13.20 5.49 11.08
N ARG A 191 -12.30 5.79 12.00
CA ARG A 191 -12.51 6.79 13.06
C ARG A 191 -11.54 7.94 12.89
N ALA A 192 -12.07 9.14 12.67
CA ALA A 192 -11.28 10.35 12.65
C ALA A 192 -10.61 10.60 14.00
N GLN A 193 -9.42 11.15 13.98
CA GLN A 193 -8.65 11.54 15.16
C GLN A 193 -7.88 12.83 14.93
N GLN A 194 -7.23 13.35 15.98
CA GLN A 194 -6.30 14.44 15.84
C GLN A 194 -5.02 13.95 15.13
N GLY A 195 -4.61 14.65 14.09
CA GLY A 195 -3.35 14.42 13.41
C GLY A 195 -2.22 15.28 13.97
N ASP A 196 -0.99 14.91 13.61
CA ASP A 196 0.20 15.64 13.96
C ASP A 196 0.48 16.73 12.89
N GLY A 197 0.94 17.89 13.32
CA GLY A 197 1.32 19.00 12.43
C GLY A 197 0.14 19.69 11.75
N ALA A 198 0.43 20.40 10.66
CA ALA A 198 -0.56 21.17 9.92
C ALA A 198 -1.56 20.26 9.20
N VAL A 199 -2.82 20.69 9.12
CA VAL A 199 -3.85 20.02 8.34
C VAL A 199 -3.51 20.15 6.86
N PRO A 200 -3.47 19.04 6.08
CA PRO A 200 -3.29 19.12 4.63
C PRO A 200 -4.38 19.96 3.97
N GLU A 201 -4.01 20.79 3.01
CA GLU A 201 -4.97 21.60 2.25
C GLU A 201 -6.01 20.73 1.52
N VAL A 202 -5.55 19.60 0.97
CA VAL A 202 -6.37 18.61 0.26
C VAL A 202 -6.07 17.23 0.82
N ALA A 203 -7.11 16.47 1.15
CA ALA A 203 -6.94 15.11 1.65
C ALA A 203 -6.62 14.12 0.53
N ILE A 204 -7.39 14.13 -0.57
CA ILE A 204 -7.16 13.31 -1.77
C ILE A 204 -7.07 14.26 -2.97
N ASP A 205 -5.91 14.27 -3.64
CA ASP A 205 -5.65 15.13 -4.78
C ASP A 205 -5.23 14.33 -6.02
N THR A 206 -6.04 14.38 -7.08
CA THR A 206 -5.72 13.80 -8.37
C THR A 206 -5.35 14.92 -9.34
N ALA A 207 -4.06 15.00 -9.69
CA ALA A 207 -3.55 16.01 -10.62
C ALA A 207 -4.06 15.76 -12.06
N ALA A 208 -3.94 16.76 -12.92
CA ALA A 208 -4.43 16.69 -14.30
C ALA A 208 -3.85 15.50 -15.10
N MET A 209 -2.61 15.11 -14.82
CA MET A 209 -1.96 13.94 -15.43
C MET A 209 -2.14 12.66 -14.60
N GLY A 210 -2.75 12.76 -13.41
CA GLY A 210 -3.05 11.64 -12.54
C GLY A 210 -4.37 10.96 -12.89
N GLY A 211 -4.57 9.77 -12.33
CA GLY A 211 -5.83 9.08 -12.51
C GLY A 211 -5.89 7.78 -11.72
N MET A 212 -7.11 7.32 -11.51
CA MET A 212 -7.42 6.00 -10.96
C MET A 212 -8.28 5.24 -11.94
N TYR A 213 -7.85 4.03 -12.30
CA TYR A 213 -8.52 3.15 -13.25
C TYR A 213 -8.67 1.77 -12.60
N ALA A 214 -9.89 1.44 -12.21
CA ALA A 214 -10.14 0.20 -11.49
C ALA A 214 -11.49 -0.43 -11.85
N GLY A 215 -11.76 -1.63 -11.36
CA GLY A 215 -13.09 -2.23 -11.42
C GLY A 215 -14.06 -1.50 -10.48
N LYS A 216 -13.60 -1.18 -9.26
CA LYS A 216 -14.34 -0.43 -8.24
C LYS A 216 -13.40 0.56 -7.55
N ILE A 217 -13.92 1.75 -7.22
CA ILE A 217 -13.14 2.80 -6.54
C ILE A 217 -13.94 3.33 -5.34
N THR A 218 -13.30 3.38 -4.19
CA THR A 218 -13.83 4.00 -2.98
C THR A 218 -12.86 5.04 -2.46
N LEU A 219 -13.30 6.28 -2.32
CA LEU A 219 -12.53 7.41 -1.78
C LEU A 219 -13.19 7.90 -0.50
N VAL A 220 -12.42 7.99 0.58
CA VAL A 220 -12.86 8.56 1.85
C VAL A 220 -11.87 9.64 2.27
N GLY A 221 -12.32 10.88 2.30
CA GLY A 221 -11.52 12.05 2.72
C GLY A 221 -12.08 12.66 3.99
N ASN A 222 -11.38 12.48 5.13
CA ASN A 222 -11.77 13.05 6.40
C ASN A 222 -10.93 14.31 6.70
N GLY A 223 -11.60 15.34 7.19
CA GLY A 223 -10.97 16.59 7.61
C GLY A 223 -11.65 17.82 7.03
N ALA A 224 -11.47 18.95 7.68
CA ALA A 224 -11.97 20.23 7.19
C ALA A 224 -11.18 20.72 5.96
N GLY A 225 -11.82 21.44 5.06
CA GLY A 225 -11.19 22.00 3.86
C GLY A 225 -11.58 21.26 2.58
N VAL A 226 -10.63 21.02 1.66
CA VAL A 226 -10.87 20.25 0.45
C VAL A 226 -10.61 18.77 0.76
N GLY A 227 -11.68 17.99 0.85
CA GLY A 227 -11.57 16.55 1.10
C GLY A 227 -11.09 15.78 -0.13
N VAL A 228 -11.71 16.05 -1.30
CA VAL A 228 -11.34 15.41 -2.56
C VAL A 228 -11.24 16.46 -3.67
N ARG A 229 -10.10 16.53 -4.34
CA ARG A 229 -9.90 17.33 -5.55
C ARG A 229 -9.51 16.43 -6.71
N ASN A 230 -10.24 16.52 -7.81
CA ASN A 230 -9.94 15.78 -9.02
C ASN A 230 -9.79 16.73 -10.21
N ALA A 231 -8.59 16.83 -10.76
CA ALA A 231 -8.31 17.47 -12.04
C ALA A 231 -7.98 16.46 -13.14
N GLY A 232 -7.83 15.19 -12.81
CA GLY A 232 -7.50 14.07 -13.70
C GLY A 232 -8.69 13.19 -14.02
N GLN A 233 -8.48 11.89 -14.05
CA GLN A 233 -9.50 10.90 -14.38
C GLN A 233 -9.70 9.88 -13.27
N ILE A 234 -10.95 9.63 -12.90
CA ILE A 234 -11.34 8.58 -11.97
C ILE A 234 -12.37 7.72 -12.70
N GLY A 235 -12.05 6.46 -12.98
CA GLY A 235 -12.89 5.58 -13.77
C GLY A 235 -13.02 4.18 -13.20
N ALA A 236 -14.26 3.77 -12.87
CA ALA A 236 -14.57 2.39 -12.52
C ALA A 236 -15.20 1.67 -13.73
N SER A 237 -14.55 0.59 -14.18
CA SER A 237 -14.92 -0.12 -15.40
C SER A 237 -15.97 -1.23 -15.21
N ALA A 238 -16.13 -1.75 -14.00
CA ALA A 238 -16.99 -2.89 -13.71
C ALA A 238 -17.96 -2.67 -12.53
N GLY A 239 -17.74 -1.62 -11.75
CA GLY A 239 -18.53 -1.32 -10.56
C GLY A 239 -18.77 0.17 -10.39
N GLU A 240 -18.86 0.58 -9.17
CA GLU A 240 -19.19 1.94 -8.73
C GLU A 240 -17.95 2.77 -8.39
N VAL A 241 -18.11 4.09 -8.43
CA VAL A 241 -17.24 5.06 -7.78
C VAL A 241 -17.98 5.63 -6.59
N VAL A 242 -17.45 5.43 -5.39
CA VAL A 242 -18.01 5.98 -4.14
C VAL A 242 -17.05 7.03 -3.60
N ILE A 243 -17.54 8.23 -3.34
CA ILE A 243 -16.76 9.32 -2.77
C ILE A 243 -17.45 9.81 -1.51
N GLY A 244 -16.83 9.60 -0.36
CA GLY A 244 -17.22 10.17 0.93
C GLY A 244 -16.22 11.24 1.36
N SER A 245 -16.69 12.41 1.77
CA SER A 245 -15.83 13.49 2.23
C SER A 245 -16.50 14.32 3.30
N ASP A 246 -15.77 14.63 4.38
CA ASP A 246 -16.20 15.62 5.38
C ASP A 246 -16.00 17.06 4.86
N GLY A 247 -15.09 17.25 3.90
CA GLY A 247 -14.79 18.51 3.25
C GLY A 247 -15.44 18.67 1.88
N ARG A 248 -15.07 19.73 1.16
CA ARG A 248 -15.53 19.96 -0.20
C ARG A 248 -15.02 18.87 -1.16
N ILE A 249 -15.85 18.58 -2.16
CA ILE A 249 -15.47 17.80 -3.35
C ILE A 249 -15.34 18.78 -4.51
N GLU A 250 -14.14 18.90 -5.08
CA GLU A 250 -13.84 19.73 -6.24
C GLU A 250 -13.49 18.85 -7.44
N ASN A 251 -14.28 18.94 -8.52
CA ASN A 251 -14.02 18.16 -9.72
C ASN A 251 -13.94 19.06 -10.96
N SER A 252 -12.74 19.20 -11.49
CA SER A 252 -12.48 19.84 -12.80
C SER A 252 -12.06 18.82 -13.86
N GLY A 253 -11.87 17.57 -13.47
CA GLY A 253 -11.55 16.45 -14.34
C GLY A 253 -12.76 15.60 -14.69
N ARG A 254 -12.54 14.31 -14.86
CA ARG A 254 -13.59 13.35 -15.21
C ARG A 254 -13.74 12.29 -14.14
N ILE A 255 -14.99 12.02 -13.76
CA ILE A 255 -15.37 10.86 -12.94
C ILE A 255 -16.39 10.04 -13.74
N SER A 256 -16.16 8.74 -13.85
CA SER A 256 -17.01 7.82 -14.59
C SER A 256 -17.12 6.48 -13.90
N SER A 257 -18.27 5.84 -14.03
CA SER A 257 -18.59 4.55 -13.43
C SER A 257 -19.40 3.72 -14.41
N ALA A 258 -19.25 2.39 -14.35
CA ALA A 258 -20.05 1.48 -15.16
C ALA A 258 -21.47 1.30 -14.61
N THR A 259 -21.66 1.47 -13.30
CA THR A 259 -22.95 1.21 -12.64
C THR A 259 -23.50 2.44 -11.92
N GLN A 260 -22.78 3.00 -10.98
CA GLN A 260 -23.23 4.10 -10.12
C GLN A 260 -22.09 5.03 -9.71
N LEU A 261 -22.40 6.31 -9.58
CA LEU A 261 -21.54 7.38 -9.05
C LEU A 261 -22.06 7.80 -7.68
#